data_e9ed7a6770a07c6faa33db4d20001f61
#
_entry.id   e9ed7a6770a07c6faa33db4d20001f61
#
_cell.length_a   1.000
_cell.length_b   1.000
_cell.length_c   1.000
_cell.angle_alpha   90.00
_cell.angle_beta   90.00
_cell.angle_gamma   90.00
#
_symmetry.space_group_name_H-M   'P 1'
#
loop_
_entity.id
_entity.type
_entity.pdbx_description
1 polymer ?
#
loop_
_entity_poly.entity_id
_entity_poly.type
_entity_poly.pdbx_seq_one_letter_code
_entity_poly.pdbx_strand_id
1 'polypeptide(L)'
;MSAEAHVGAPRQDGPTLVPVETGGETMPDSRPSWQRTVCPPWCDASHAESDHPDDRVHRGLVRSVTVVSRVRRFRDGRMIVEDEELEFDVGLSLADGDVVTWLYVGQGPARSIEIAAGDAAALVAAMVDAAGRVEDRIPSGAHAGHGLDAPRAG
;
A
#
# COMPACT_ATOMS: atom_id res chain seq x y z
N MET A 1 71.68 17.46 -10.30
CA MET A 1 71.73 16.25 -9.46
C MET A 1 70.46 16.25 -8.64
N SER A 2 69.42 15.59 -9.12
CA SER A 2 68.11 15.54 -8.44
C SER A 2 67.92 14.14 -7.89
N ALA A 3 67.71 14.03 -6.60
CA ALA A 3 67.41 12.79 -5.90
C ALA A 3 65.91 12.56 -5.86
N GLU A 4 65.47 11.51 -6.53
CA GLU A 4 64.06 11.04 -6.43
C GLU A 4 63.90 10.13 -5.21
N ALA A 5 63.05 10.56 -4.32
CA ALA A 5 62.63 9.76 -3.16
C ALA A 5 61.46 8.84 -3.54
N HIS A 6 61.70 7.55 -3.52
CA HIS A 6 60.71 6.50 -3.66
C HIS A 6 59.92 6.38 -2.37
N VAL A 7 58.65 6.78 -2.37
CA VAL A 7 57.70 6.54 -1.29
C VAL A 7 56.99 5.23 -1.52
N GLY A 8 57.30 4.22 -0.72
CA GLY A 8 56.61 2.92 -0.73
C GLY A 8 55.20 3.01 -0.19
N ALA A 9 54.21 2.54 -0.96
CA ALA A 9 52.82 2.43 -0.55
C ALA A 9 52.63 1.27 0.45
N PRO A 10 51.83 1.45 1.52
CA PRO A 10 51.54 0.37 2.44
C PRO A 10 50.57 -0.65 1.80
N ARG A 11 50.92 -1.93 1.92
CA ARG A 11 50.05 -3.05 1.57
C ARG A 11 48.89 -3.09 2.56
N GLN A 12 47.67 -2.96 2.04
CA GLN A 12 46.42 -3.20 2.80
C GLN A 12 46.15 -4.71 2.74
N ASP A 13 46.38 -5.39 3.86
CA ASP A 13 45.88 -6.74 4.09
C ASP A 13 44.37 -6.61 4.33
N GLY A 14 43.55 -6.84 3.29
CA GLY A 14 42.12 -6.87 3.39
C GLY A 14 41.64 -8.08 4.21
N PRO A 15 40.56 -7.95 4.98
CA PRO A 15 40.02 -9.07 5.75
C PRO A 15 39.56 -10.21 4.80
N THR A 16 40.12 -11.39 5.06
CA THR A 16 39.73 -12.64 4.39
C THR A 16 38.29 -12.92 4.79
N LEU A 17 37.34 -12.75 3.84
CA LEU A 17 35.97 -13.18 4.00
C LEU A 17 35.92 -14.71 4.00
N VAL A 18 35.74 -15.27 5.19
CA VAL A 18 35.41 -16.69 5.36
C VAL A 18 33.99 -16.86 4.82
N PRO A 19 33.74 -17.75 3.83
CA PRO A 19 32.38 -18.05 3.40
C PRO A 19 31.64 -18.70 4.60
N VAL A 20 30.64 -17.99 5.11
CA VAL A 20 29.66 -18.56 6.00
C VAL A 20 28.78 -19.47 5.14
N GLU A 21 29.03 -20.77 5.21
CA GLU A 21 28.07 -21.76 4.72
C GLU A 21 26.82 -21.63 5.56
N THR A 22 25.89 -20.80 5.12
CA THR A 22 24.51 -20.82 5.55
C THR A 22 23.96 -22.17 5.03
N GLY A 23 24.04 -23.19 5.87
CA GLY A 23 23.28 -24.41 5.75
C GLY A 23 21.81 -24.02 5.82
N GLY A 24 21.23 -23.67 4.65
CA GLY A 24 19.81 -23.50 4.51
C GLY A 24 19.17 -24.88 4.71
N GLU A 25 18.79 -25.19 5.94
CA GLU A 25 17.74 -26.18 6.16
C GLU A 25 16.54 -25.71 5.37
N THR A 26 16.34 -26.34 4.23
CA THR A 26 15.09 -26.22 3.48
C THR A 26 14.01 -26.77 4.39
N MET A 27 13.36 -25.86 5.17
CA MET A 27 12.17 -26.20 5.92
C MET A 27 11.22 -26.86 4.93
N PRO A 28 10.67 -28.05 5.24
CA PRO A 28 9.71 -28.69 4.37
C PRO A 28 8.63 -27.65 4.06
N ASP A 29 8.28 -27.54 2.79
CA ASP A 29 7.26 -26.63 2.27
C ASP A 29 5.99 -26.84 3.14
N SER A 30 5.84 -26.02 4.18
CA SER A 30 4.77 -26.13 5.18
C SER A 30 3.44 -25.57 4.63
N ARG A 31 3.35 -25.56 3.30
CA ARG A 31 2.17 -25.10 2.58
C ARG A 31 0.98 -26.00 2.90
N PRO A 32 -0.16 -25.41 3.27
CA PRO A 32 -1.38 -26.17 3.51
C PRO A 32 -1.79 -27.03 2.31
N SER A 33 -2.41 -28.18 2.56
CA SER A 33 -2.80 -29.12 1.50
C SER A 33 -3.84 -28.55 0.52
N TRP A 34 -4.60 -27.57 0.96
CA TRP A 34 -5.60 -26.88 0.13
C TRP A 34 -4.98 -25.84 -0.82
N GLN A 35 -3.79 -25.34 -0.53
CA GLN A 35 -3.15 -24.26 -1.31
C GLN A 35 -2.60 -24.80 -2.62
N ARG A 36 -3.23 -24.43 -3.72
CA ARG A 36 -2.90 -24.90 -5.07
C ARG A 36 -1.79 -24.09 -5.73
N THR A 37 -1.70 -22.81 -5.37
CA THR A 37 -0.73 -21.89 -5.95
C THR A 37 0.32 -21.49 -4.94
N VAL A 38 1.53 -21.16 -5.43
CA VAL A 38 2.57 -20.56 -4.59
C VAL A 38 2.13 -19.16 -4.21
N CYS A 39 2.38 -18.74 -2.96
CA CYS A 39 2.10 -17.37 -2.54
C CYS A 39 2.77 -16.37 -3.46
N PRO A 40 1.99 -15.40 -3.98
CA PRO A 40 2.57 -14.26 -4.69
C PRO A 40 3.57 -13.50 -3.79
N PRO A 41 4.58 -12.83 -4.36
CA PRO A 41 5.57 -12.07 -3.58
C PRO A 41 4.98 -10.95 -2.71
N TRP A 42 3.76 -10.51 -3.02
CA TRP A 42 3.04 -9.48 -2.28
C TRP A 42 2.11 -10.04 -1.19
N CYS A 43 2.01 -11.38 -1.04
CA CYS A 43 1.15 -11.99 -0.03
C CYS A 43 1.81 -11.93 1.35
N ASP A 44 1.15 -11.28 2.29
CA ASP A 44 1.57 -11.18 3.71
C ASP A 44 0.72 -12.07 4.63
N ALA A 45 -0.27 -12.80 4.07
CA ALA A 45 -1.13 -13.68 4.85
C ALA A 45 -0.38 -14.94 5.29
N SER A 46 -0.59 -15.34 6.54
CA SER A 46 -0.24 -16.69 6.99
C SER A 46 -1.35 -17.64 6.56
N HIS A 47 -0.98 -18.79 6.02
CA HIS A 47 -1.92 -19.82 5.58
C HIS A 47 -1.82 -21.03 6.50
N ALA A 48 -2.97 -21.47 7.03
CA ALA A 48 -3.05 -22.64 7.91
C ALA A 48 -3.88 -23.76 7.27
N GLU A 49 -3.59 -25.00 7.64
CA GLU A 49 -4.37 -26.17 7.16
C GLU A 49 -5.85 -26.07 7.58
N SER A 50 -6.11 -25.41 8.70
CA SER A 50 -7.45 -25.23 9.28
C SER A 50 -8.23 -24.05 8.70
N ASP A 51 -7.69 -23.30 7.73
CA ASP A 51 -8.37 -22.15 7.16
C ASP A 51 -9.71 -22.53 6.53
N HIS A 52 -10.75 -21.77 6.88
CA HIS A 52 -12.05 -21.95 6.28
C HIS A 52 -11.97 -21.75 4.76
N PRO A 53 -12.73 -22.48 3.92
CA PRO A 53 -12.69 -22.31 2.47
C PRO A 53 -12.79 -20.87 1.98
N ASP A 54 -13.62 -20.03 2.64
CA ASP A 54 -13.79 -18.62 2.28
C ASP A 54 -12.58 -17.75 2.66
N ASP A 55 -11.70 -18.24 3.55
CA ASP A 55 -10.48 -17.55 3.97
C ASP A 55 -9.22 -18.00 3.21
N ARG A 56 -9.36 -18.92 2.27
CA ARG A 56 -8.27 -19.42 1.42
C ARG A 56 -7.90 -18.44 0.32
N VAL A 57 -7.45 -17.27 0.76
CA VAL A 57 -7.17 -16.12 -0.09
C VAL A 57 -5.77 -15.59 0.23
N HIS A 58 -4.98 -15.34 -0.79
CA HIS A 58 -3.75 -14.57 -0.66
C HIS A 58 -4.13 -13.11 -0.45
N ARG A 59 -3.63 -12.50 0.63
CA ARG A 59 -3.89 -11.10 0.96
C ARG A 59 -2.58 -10.35 1.10
N GLY A 60 -2.48 -9.21 0.45
CA GLY A 60 -1.37 -8.28 0.62
C GLY A 60 -1.59 -7.33 1.80
N LEU A 61 -0.53 -6.61 2.15
CA LEU A 61 -0.59 -5.58 3.18
C LEU A 61 -1.70 -4.58 2.87
N VAL A 62 -2.63 -4.43 3.82
CA VAL A 62 -3.68 -3.42 3.75
C VAL A 62 -3.12 -2.08 4.21
N ARG A 63 -3.41 -1.02 3.46
CA ARG A 63 -3.07 0.37 3.81
C ARG A 63 -4.34 1.17 3.96
N SER A 64 -4.49 1.84 5.11
CA SER A 64 -5.59 2.76 5.35
C SER A 64 -5.23 4.18 4.92
N VAL A 65 -6.17 4.84 4.26
CA VAL A 65 -6.04 6.22 3.79
C VAL A 65 -7.26 7.01 4.24
N THR A 66 -7.03 8.08 5.01
CA THR A 66 -8.09 9.01 5.41
C THR A 66 -8.31 10.05 4.31
N VAL A 67 -9.56 10.24 3.91
CA VAL A 67 -9.96 11.22 2.91
C VAL A 67 -11.17 12.01 3.41
N VAL A 68 -11.25 13.29 3.03
CA VAL A 68 -12.47 14.08 3.20
C VAL A 68 -13.37 13.82 1.99
N SER A 69 -14.53 13.25 2.23
CA SER A 69 -15.50 12.89 1.20
C SER A 69 -16.76 13.74 1.34
N ARG A 70 -17.30 14.14 0.20
CA ARG A 70 -18.59 14.82 0.15
C ARG A 70 -19.71 13.81 0.00
N VAL A 71 -20.46 13.63 1.09
CA VAL A 71 -21.56 12.65 1.17
C VAL A 71 -22.89 13.36 0.95
N ARG A 72 -23.76 12.75 0.14
CA ARG A 72 -25.12 13.22 -0.09
C ARG A 72 -26.10 12.29 0.64
N ARG A 73 -26.88 12.85 1.54
CA ARG A 73 -27.86 12.10 2.32
C ARG A 73 -29.26 12.69 2.09
N PHE A 74 -30.27 11.84 2.01
CA PHE A 74 -31.65 12.25 2.01
C PHE A 74 -32.18 12.23 3.44
N ARG A 75 -32.56 13.39 3.98
CA ARG A 75 -33.15 13.52 5.33
C ARG A 75 -34.33 14.46 5.24
N ASP A 76 -35.49 14.03 5.77
CA ASP A 76 -36.75 14.81 5.81
C ASP A 76 -37.17 15.35 4.43
N GLY A 77 -37.06 14.55 3.39
CA GLY A 77 -37.41 14.91 2.02
C GLY A 77 -36.45 15.89 1.33
N ARG A 78 -35.33 16.20 1.94
CA ARG A 78 -34.31 17.10 1.39
C ARG A 78 -32.96 16.38 1.22
N MET A 79 -32.25 16.78 0.16
CA MET A 79 -30.87 16.36 0.01
C MET A 79 -29.96 17.26 0.84
N ILE A 80 -29.22 16.64 1.77
CA ILE A 80 -28.19 17.29 2.57
C ILE A 80 -26.83 16.86 2.01
N VAL A 81 -25.92 17.84 1.91
CA VAL A 81 -24.53 17.59 1.50
C VAL A 81 -23.65 17.91 2.69
N GLU A 82 -22.91 16.91 3.14
CA GLU A 82 -22.02 17.00 4.30
C GLU A 82 -20.63 16.53 3.89
N ASP A 83 -19.58 17.17 4.41
CA ASP A 83 -18.22 16.69 4.28
C ASP A 83 -17.94 15.77 5.48
N GLU A 84 -17.42 14.56 5.23
CA GLU A 84 -17.19 13.53 6.21
C GLU A 84 -15.77 12.96 6.02
N GLU A 85 -15.02 12.82 7.11
CA GLU A 85 -13.76 12.07 7.07
C GLU A 85 -14.06 10.59 6.99
N LEU A 86 -13.52 9.95 5.99
CA LEU A 86 -13.67 8.52 5.75
C LEU A 86 -12.29 7.87 5.68
N GLU A 87 -12.16 6.71 6.31
CA GLU A 87 -10.99 5.87 6.20
C GLU A 87 -11.27 4.75 5.19
N PHE A 88 -10.45 4.67 4.15
CA PHE A 88 -10.50 3.61 3.15
C PHE A 88 -9.32 2.68 3.30
N ASP A 89 -9.60 1.41 3.29
CA ASP A 89 -8.59 0.36 3.18
C ASP A 89 -8.31 0.04 1.71
N VAL A 90 -7.03 -0.09 1.40
CA VAL A 90 -6.54 -0.47 0.07
C VAL A 90 -5.65 -1.69 0.22
N GLY A 91 -5.96 -2.77 -0.48
CA GLY A 91 -5.20 -4.02 -0.39
C GLY A 91 -5.37 -4.88 -1.63
N LEU A 92 -4.52 -5.90 -1.75
CA LEU A 92 -4.61 -6.90 -2.81
C LEU A 92 -5.19 -8.20 -2.28
N SER A 93 -5.98 -8.88 -3.11
CA SER A 93 -6.49 -10.21 -2.83
C SER A 93 -6.43 -11.10 -4.08
N LEU A 94 -6.23 -12.41 -3.85
CA LEU A 94 -6.27 -13.44 -4.88
C LEU A 94 -6.77 -14.73 -4.23
N ALA A 95 -7.93 -15.23 -4.65
CA ALA A 95 -8.41 -16.52 -4.18
C ALA A 95 -7.48 -17.66 -4.64
N ASP A 96 -7.27 -18.68 -3.80
CA ASP A 96 -6.40 -19.78 -4.17
C ASP A 96 -6.93 -20.52 -5.40
N GLY A 97 -6.07 -20.69 -6.38
CA GLY A 97 -6.41 -21.27 -7.68
C GLY A 97 -7.03 -20.30 -8.69
N ASP A 98 -7.22 -19.05 -8.32
CA ASP A 98 -7.64 -17.98 -9.23
C ASP A 98 -6.45 -17.42 -10.02
N VAL A 99 -6.75 -16.75 -11.15
CA VAL A 99 -5.72 -16.12 -12.00
C VAL A 99 -5.80 -14.58 -11.95
N VAL A 100 -6.87 -14.04 -11.36
CA VAL A 100 -7.08 -12.60 -11.29
C VAL A 100 -6.82 -12.10 -9.88
N THR A 101 -5.82 -11.23 -9.77
CA THR A 101 -5.58 -10.46 -8.54
C THR A 101 -6.52 -9.25 -8.52
N TRP A 102 -7.17 -9.03 -7.40
CA TRP A 102 -8.10 -7.93 -7.18
C TRP A 102 -7.47 -6.85 -6.30
N LEU A 103 -7.66 -5.60 -6.67
CA LEU A 103 -7.41 -4.45 -5.81
C LEU A 103 -8.73 -4.12 -5.09
N TYR A 104 -8.72 -4.28 -3.78
CA TYR A 104 -9.79 -3.85 -2.89
C TYR A 104 -9.58 -2.39 -2.50
N VAL A 105 -10.65 -1.59 -2.58
CA VAL A 105 -10.69 -0.23 -2.04
C VAL A 105 -12.03 -0.03 -1.36
N GLY A 106 -12.05 0.20 -0.06
CA GLY A 106 -13.33 0.36 0.62
C GLY A 106 -13.28 0.52 2.12
N GLN A 107 -14.47 0.68 2.71
CA GLN A 107 -14.75 0.72 4.15
C GLN A 107 -15.55 -0.51 4.56
N GLY A 108 -14.92 -1.68 4.56
CA GLY A 108 -15.63 -2.93 4.80
C GLY A 108 -16.56 -3.34 3.63
N PRO A 109 -17.32 -4.42 3.77
CA PRO A 109 -18.01 -5.07 2.66
C PRO A 109 -19.15 -4.25 2.03
N ALA A 110 -19.73 -3.34 2.79
CA ALA A 110 -20.90 -2.56 2.32
C ALA A 110 -20.52 -1.32 1.47
N ARG A 111 -19.27 -0.92 1.49
CA ARG A 111 -18.77 0.28 0.80
C ARG A 111 -17.39 0.01 0.19
N SER A 112 -17.35 -0.97 -0.67
CA SER A 112 -16.10 -1.35 -1.33
C SER A 112 -16.30 -1.56 -2.82
N ILE A 113 -15.20 -1.43 -3.54
CA ILE A 113 -15.06 -1.87 -4.92
C ILE A 113 -13.87 -2.81 -5.02
N GLU A 114 -13.98 -3.80 -5.87
CA GLU A 114 -12.88 -4.66 -6.26
C GLU A 114 -12.61 -4.46 -7.75
N ILE A 115 -11.36 -4.18 -8.08
CA ILE A 115 -10.92 -3.87 -9.43
C ILE A 115 -9.84 -4.87 -9.80
N ALA A 116 -9.91 -5.47 -10.98
CA ALA A 116 -8.82 -6.32 -11.45
C ALA A 116 -7.50 -5.52 -11.41
N ALA A 117 -6.46 -6.07 -10.78
CA ALA A 117 -5.22 -5.33 -10.56
C ALA A 117 -4.56 -4.84 -11.86
N GLY A 118 -4.78 -5.57 -12.97
CA GLY A 118 -4.35 -5.13 -14.31
C GLY A 118 -5.01 -3.82 -14.77
N ASP A 119 -6.25 -3.58 -14.36
CA ASP A 119 -7.02 -2.37 -14.74
C ASP A 119 -6.83 -1.23 -13.73
N ALA A 120 -6.41 -1.55 -12.50
CA ALA A 120 -6.22 -0.59 -11.44
C ALA A 120 -5.19 0.49 -11.80
N ALA A 121 -4.14 0.15 -12.55
CA ALA A 121 -3.12 1.09 -12.99
C ALA A 121 -3.71 2.22 -13.84
N ALA A 122 -4.66 1.91 -14.72
CA ALA A 122 -5.33 2.92 -15.55
C ALA A 122 -6.20 3.86 -14.71
N LEU A 123 -6.91 3.32 -13.70
CA LEU A 123 -7.70 4.12 -12.78
C LEU A 123 -6.82 5.05 -11.96
N VAL A 124 -5.72 4.54 -11.39
CA VAL A 124 -4.76 5.34 -10.61
C VAL A 124 -4.17 6.45 -11.47
N ALA A 125 -3.77 6.16 -12.71
CA ALA A 125 -3.25 7.17 -13.63
C ALA A 125 -4.28 8.28 -13.91
N ALA A 126 -5.54 7.92 -14.13
CA ALA A 126 -6.62 8.88 -14.34
C ALA A 126 -6.89 9.74 -13.09
N MET A 127 -6.83 9.16 -11.89
CA MET A 127 -6.97 9.89 -10.63
C MET A 127 -5.82 10.88 -10.41
N VAL A 128 -4.59 10.48 -10.66
CA VAL A 128 -3.40 11.33 -10.55
C VAL A 128 -3.47 12.50 -11.54
N ASP A 129 -3.86 12.25 -12.79
CA ASP A 129 -4.04 13.29 -13.80
C ASP A 129 -5.15 14.29 -13.40
N ALA A 130 -6.27 13.79 -12.86
CA ALA A 130 -7.35 14.64 -12.38
C ALA A 130 -6.92 15.49 -11.17
N ALA A 131 -6.17 14.92 -10.22
CA ALA A 131 -5.65 15.63 -9.05
C ALA A 131 -4.65 16.71 -9.44
N GLY A 132 -3.71 16.44 -10.36
CA GLY A 132 -2.74 17.39 -10.86
C GLY A 132 -3.38 18.64 -11.49
N ARG A 133 -4.51 18.47 -12.19
CA ARG A 133 -5.25 19.62 -12.76
C ARG A 133 -5.89 20.53 -11.72
N VAL A 134 -6.09 20.04 -10.49
CA VAL A 134 -6.61 20.87 -9.39
C VAL A 134 -5.50 21.76 -8.84
N GLU A 135 -4.30 21.22 -8.66
CA GLU A 135 -3.14 21.96 -8.14
C GLU A 135 -2.74 23.12 -9.05
N ASP A 136 -2.77 22.93 -10.36
CA ASP A 136 -2.47 23.97 -11.34
C ASP A 136 -3.44 25.18 -11.28
N ARG A 137 -4.60 25.02 -10.66
CA ARG A 137 -5.64 26.07 -10.56
C ARG A 137 -5.67 26.80 -9.22
N ILE A 138 -4.97 26.31 -8.21
CA ILE A 138 -4.89 26.97 -6.90
C ILE A 138 -3.73 27.97 -6.97
N PRO A 139 -4.00 29.30 -7.03
CA PRO A 139 -2.93 30.28 -6.98
C PRO A 139 -2.17 30.12 -5.66
N SER A 140 -0.84 30.12 -5.73
CA SER A 140 0.10 29.92 -4.62
C SER A 140 -0.03 30.99 -3.51
N GLY A 141 -1.19 31.27 -2.99
CA GLY A 141 -1.47 32.27 -1.97
C GLY A 141 -2.68 31.98 -1.08
N ALA A 142 -3.43 30.90 -1.33
CA ALA A 142 -4.71 30.66 -0.65
C ALA A 142 -4.63 29.86 0.67
N HIS A 143 -3.44 29.57 1.18
CA HIS A 143 -3.26 28.91 2.49
C HIS A 143 -3.15 29.89 3.66
N ALA A 144 -3.87 31.02 3.63
CA ALA A 144 -3.94 31.92 4.77
C ALA A 144 -5.33 31.85 5.43
N GLY A 145 -5.43 31.07 6.53
CA GLY A 145 -6.31 31.40 7.65
C GLY A 145 -7.76 30.98 7.55
N HIS A 146 -8.09 29.70 7.76
CA HIS A 146 -9.31 29.38 8.47
C HIS A 146 -8.99 29.35 9.98
N GLY A 147 -8.91 30.55 10.56
CA GLY A 147 -9.02 30.73 12.00
C GLY A 147 -10.43 30.31 12.40
N LEU A 148 -10.52 29.24 13.18
CA LEU A 148 -11.73 28.88 13.90
C LEU A 148 -11.98 29.97 14.96
N ASP A 149 -12.87 30.93 14.66
CA ASP A 149 -13.44 31.83 15.66
C ASP A 149 -14.25 30.99 16.64
N ALA A 150 -13.71 30.80 17.85
CA ALA A 150 -14.42 30.20 18.97
C ALA A 150 -15.61 31.10 19.35
N PRO A 151 -16.82 30.56 19.59
CA PRO A 151 -17.95 31.33 20.05
C PRO A 151 -17.66 31.89 21.46
N ARG A 152 -17.71 33.21 21.62
CA ARG A 152 -17.72 33.89 22.90
C ARG A 152 -19.02 33.54 23.62
N ALA A 153 -18.88 32.87 24.77
CA ALA A 153 -19.97 32.73 25.76
C ALA A 153 -20.32 34.11 26.29
N GLY A 154 -21.60 34.48 26.15
CA GLY A 154 -22.28 35.56 26.84
C GLY A 154 -23.39 35.00 27.71
#